data_3c7779fffd9944577ad5df4f8549725c
#
_entry.id   3c7779fffd9944577ad5df4f8549725c
#
_cell.length_a   1.000
_cell.length_b   1.000
_cell.length_c   1.000
_cell.angle_alpha   90.00
_cell.angle_beta   90.00
_cell.angle_gamma   90.00
#
_symmetry.space_group_name_H-M   'P 1'
#
loop_
_entity.id
_entity.type
_entity.pdbx_description
1 polymer ?
#
loop_
_entity_poly.entity_id
_entity_poly.type
_entity_poly.pdbx_seq_one_letter_code
_entity_poly.pdbx_strand_id
1 'polypeptide(L)'
;MVYASLSRTTKWFAIFIIGDQQHYVNEESSFWIDNIGRKQMIERLTQAGYFVYYSNLFEKNWGNQQSVEHSYNLYQLIMRKEILNQKIHILAEGMGTLTAAQLIPLMEDNIRSIVLFAPCISLEKHIEQEQTRKFYYKKLMKEIKAAFNEESVHINTEKPIEEMKESLFIIQVIDQNRYKDQLELIHQLLLKRKEKKLPVEIHYILLENRQYITEKIIRFLKENEKVL
;
A
#
# COMPACT_ATOMS: atom_id res chain seq x y z
N MET A 1 -10.46 13.84 -2.95
CA MET A 1 -10.72 13.55 -4.38
C MET A 1 -10.30 12.10 -4.68
N VAL A 2 -10.96 11.48 -5.64
CA VAL A 2 -10.71 10.10 -6.08
C VAL A 2 -10.37 10.12 -7.56
N TYR A 3 -9.34 9.38 -7.96
CA TYR A 3 -9.04 9.12 -9.36
C TYR A 3 -9.32 7.65 -9.68
N ALA A 4 -9.98 7.41 -10.82
CA ALA A 4 -10.21 6.06 -11.34
C ALA A 4 -9.85 6.03 -12.82
N SER A 5 -9.05 5.04 -13.24
CA SER A 5 -8.64 4.83 -14.62
C SER A 5 -9.38 3.62 -15.19
N LEU A 6 -10.10 3.84 -16.31
CA LEU A 6 -10.81 2.78 -17.03
C LEU A 6 -9.93 2.20 -18.13
N SER A 7 -9.80 0.87 -18.16
CA SER A 7 -9.22 0.16 -19.30
C SER A 7 -10.22 0.03 -20.45
N ARG A 8 -9.76 0.06 -21.71
CA ARG A 8 -10.57 -0.28 -22.88
C ARG A 8 -11.00 -1.75 -22.91
N THR A 9 -10.27 -2.62 -22.20
CA THR A 9 -10.56 -4.05 -22.04
C THR A 9 -10.58 -4.40 -20.56
N THR A 10 -11.69 -4.11 -19.88
CA THR A 10 -11.81 -4.30 -18.45
C THR A 10 -11.89 -5.78 -18.10
N LYS A 11 -10.96 -6.27 -17.27
CA LYS A 11 -10.96 -7.64 -16.73
C LYS A 11 -11.82 -7.83 -15.50
N TRP A 12 -12.59 -6.82 -15.10
CA TRP A 12 -13.41 -6.83 -13.88
C TRP A 12 -12.64 -6.87 -12.55
N PHE A 13 -11.31 -6.75 -12.57
CA PHE A 13 -10.46 -6.69 -11.38
C PHE A 13 -10.00 -5.27 -11.09
N ALA A 14 -10.07 -4.90 -9.82
CA ALA A 14 -9.65 -3.59 -9.35
C ALA A 14 -8.34 -3.66 -8.55
N ILE A 15 -7.56 -2.58 -8.66
CA ILE A 15 -6.40 -2.30 -7.83
C ILE A 15 -6.66 -1.01 -7.06
N PHE A 16 -6.71 -1.11 -5.73
CA PHE A 16 -6.71 0.04 -4.85
C PHE A 16 -5.27 0.42 -4.50
N ILE A 17 -4.83 1.61 -4.89
CA ILE A 17 -3.50 2.11 -4.56
C ILE A 17 -3.60 3.00 -3.32
N ILE A 18 -2.83 2.65 -2.29
CA ILE A 18 -2.69 3.41 -1.05
C ILE A 18 -1.28 3.98 -1.00
N GLY A 19 -1.18 5.30 -1.18
CA GLY A 19 0.09 5.99 -1.37
C GLY A 19 0.87 6.30 -0.10
N ASP A 20 2.12 6.75 -0.28
CA ASP A 20 2.98 7.27 0.78
C ASP A 20 2.63 8.75 1.09
N GLN A 21 3.20 9.31 2.15
CA GLN A 21 2.94 10.66 2.69
C GLN A 21 3.09 11.84 1.71
N GLN A 22 3.68 11.63 0.54
CA GLN A 22 3.86 12.66 -0.50
C GLN A 22 2.98 12.41 -1.74
N HIS A 23 2.14 11.40 -1.70
CA HIS A 23 1.31 11.02 -2.85
C HIS A 23 -0.02 11.77 -2.83
N TYR A 24 0.05 13.07 -3.16
CA TYR A 24 -1.12 13.93 -3.24
C TYR A 24 -2.08 13.57 -4.36
N VAL A 25 -3.34 13.88 -4.16
CA VAL A 25 -4.41 13.86 -5.17
C VAL A 25 -5.29 15.07 -4.92
N ASN A 26 -5.35 15.99 -5.87
CA ASN A 26 -6.17 17.21 -5.81
C ASN A 26 -7.06 17.35 -7.06
N GLU A 27 -7.68 18.50 -7.25
CA GLU A 27 -8.62 18.73 -8.35
C GLU A 27 -7.93 18.83 -9.71
N GLU A 28 -6.70 19.29 -9.74
CA GLU A 28 -5.96 19.56 -10.97
C GLU A 28 -5.09 18.38 -11.40
N SER A 29 -4.47 17.68 -10.42
CA SER A 29 -3.51 16.63 -10.71
C SER A 29 -3.33 15.64 -9.54
N SER A 30 -2.41 14.68 -9.71
CA SER A 30 -1.99 13.76 -8.66
C SER A 30 -0.51 13.36 -8.84
N PHE A 31 0.12 13.00 -7.73
CA PHE A 31 1.47 12.42 -7.76
C PHE A 31 1.60 11.26 -8.76
N TRP A 32 0.53 10.47 -8.91
CA TRP A 32 0.49 9.31 -9.79
C TRP A 32 0.49 9.67 -11.28
N ILE A 33 0.12 10.90 -11.64
CA ILE A 33 0.12 11.41 -13.01
C ILE A 33 1.37 12.26 -13.24
N ASP A 34 1.79 13.05 -12.26
CA ASP A 34 2.89 14.00 -12.41
C ASP A 34 4.28 13.33 -12.32
N ASN A 35 4.38 12.22 -11.59
CA ASN A 35 5.60 11.43 -11.54
C ASN A 35 5.66 10.45 -12.72
N ILE A 36 6.65 10.63 -13.62
CA ILE A 36 6.77 9.85 -14.86
C ILE A 36 6.76 8.34 -14.59
N GLY A 37 7.52 7.85 -13.62
CA GLY A 37 7.59 6.41 -13.32
C GLY A 37 6.29 5.86 -12.76
N ARG A 38 5.57 6.66 -11.96
CA ARG A 38 4.27 6.27 -11.41
C ARG A 38 3.16 6.30 -12.47
N LYS A 39 3.18 7.29 -13.33
CA LYS A 39 2.28 7.37 -14.49
C LYS A 39 2.44 6.14 -15.38
N GLN A 40 3.68 5.77 -15.72
CA GLN A 40 3.96 4.57 -16.52
C GLN A 40 3.46 3.29 -15.83
N MET A 41 3.58 3.20 -14.50
CA MET A 41 3.04 2.07 -13.74
C MET A 41 1.52 2.01 -13.85
N ILE A 42 0.81 3.12 -13.63
CA ILE A 42 -0.66 3.19 -13.77
C ILE A 42 -1.07 2.79 -15.20
N GLU A 43 -0.42 3.35 -16.22
CA GLU A 43 -0.70 3.04 -17.63
C GLU A 43 -0.55 1.55 -17.94
N ARG A 44 0.55 0.91 -17.47
CA ARG A 44 0.77 -0.53 -17.67
C ARG A 44 -0.26 -1.39 -16.94
N LEU A 45 -0.61 -1.05 -15.70
CA LEU A 45 -1.66 -1.74 -14.95
C LEU A 45 -3.01 -1.62 -15.68
N THR A 46 -3.36 -0.43 -16.16
CA THR A 46 -4.57 -0.18 -16.92
C THR A 46 -4.57 -0.94 -18.26
N GLN A 47 -3.44 -0.95 -18.99
CA GLN A 47 -3.27 -1.73 -20.23
C GLN A 47 -3.38 -3.24 -19.99
N ALA A 48 -2.94 -3.71 -18.81
CA ALA A 48 -3.12 -5.11 -18.39
C ALA A 48 -4.58 -5.48 -18.07
N GLY A 49 -5.50 -4.49 -18.06
CA GLY A 49 -6.94 -4.67 -17.90
C GLY A 49 -7.47 -4.33 -16.52
N TYR A 50 -6.65 -3.82 -15.59
CA TYR A 50 -7.10 -3.47 -14.24
C TYR A 50 -7.81 -2.13 -14.20
N PHE A 51 -8.87 -2.07 -13.38
CA PHE A 51 -9.46 -0.83 -12.92
C PHE A 51 -8.60 -0.30 -11.74
N VAL A 52 -7.89 0.80 -11.96
CA VAL A 52 -6.98 1.37 -10.94
C VAL A 52 -7.63 2.59 -10.31
N TYR A 53 -7.69 2.63 -8.97
CA TYR A 53 -8.20 3.78 -8.25
C TYR A 53 -7.37 4.10 -7.01
N TYR A 54 -7.37 5.37 -6.62
CA TYR A 54 -6.64 5.90 -5.47
C TYR A 54 -7.26 7.22 -4.99
N SER A 55 -6.88 7.63 -3.80
CA SER A 55 -7.34 8.88 -3.18
C SER A 55 -6.22 9.54 -2.41
N ASN A 56 -6.40 10.81 -2.04
CA ASN A 56 -5.46 11.57 -1.22
C ASN A 56 -5.27 10.99 0.19
N LEU A 57 -6.28 10.34 0.75
CA LEU A 57 -6.29 9.72 2.07
C LEU A 57 -5.71 10.64 3.18
N PHE A 58 -5.96 11.96 3.07
CA PHE A 58 -5.48 12.98 4.02
C PHE A 58 -3.95 13.10 4.09
N GLU A 59 -3.24 12.73 3.05
CA GLU A 59 -1.78 12.83 2.90
C GLU A 59 -1.00 12.14 4.04
N LYS A 60 -0.54 12.88 5.04
CA LYS A 60 0.28 12.39 6.15
C LYS A 60 -0.55 11.72 7.24
N ASN A 61 -1.35 10.75 6.87
CA ASN A 61 -2.31 10.10 7.75
C ASN A 61 -1.70 9.09 8.74
N TRP A 62 -0.51 8.56 8.44
CA TRP A 62 0.21 7.55 9.25
C TRP A 62 -0.66 6.36 9.69
N GLY A 63 -1.67 6.01 8.90
CA GLY A 63 -2.59 4.91 9.20
C GLY A 63 -3.64 5.27 10.26
N ASN A 64 -4.00 6.55 10.41
CA ASN A 64 -5.04 6.95 11.34
C ASN A 64 -6.42 6.38 10.96
N GLN A 65 -7.33 6.31 11.91
CA GLN A 65 -8.65 5.74 11.72
C GLN A 65 -9.43 6.41 10.58
N GLN A 66 -9.31 7.72 10.41
CA GLN A 66 -9.97 8.46 9.35
C GLN A 66 -9.54 7.98 7.95
N SER A 67 -8.25 7.70 7.75
CA SER A 67 -7.74 7.16 6.49
C SER A 67 -8.23 5.74 6.22
N VAL A 68 -8.35 4.92 7.25
CA VAL A 68 -8.87 3.54 7.16
C VAL A 68 -10.35 3.54 6.80
N GLU A 69 -11.17 4.32 7.53
CA GLU A 69 -12.59 4.46 7.26
C GLU A 69 -12.87 5.02 5.86
N HIS A 70 -12.12 6.06 5.46
CA HIS A 70 -12.24 6.62 4.12
C HIS A 70 -11.88 5.60 3.04
N SER A 71 -10.82 4.81 3.24
CA SER A 71 -10.42 3.76 2.32
C SER A 71 -11.48 2.68 2.16
N TYR A 72 -12.08 2.25 3.26
CA TYR A 72 -13.18 1.28 3.24
C TYR A 72 -14.42 1.84 2.55
N ASN A 73 -14.80 3.07 2.86
CA ASN A 73 -15.94 3.75 2.22
C ASN A 73 -15.72 3.96 0.72
N LEU A 74 -14.47 4.27 0.33
CA LEU A 74 -14.09 4.39 -1.07
C LEU A 74 -14.23 3.05 -1.81
N TYR A 75 -13.76 1.95 -1.21
CA TYR A 75 -13.99 0.61 -1.75
C TYR A 75 -15.48 0.35 -1.98
N GLN A 76 -16.33 0.60 -0.96
CA GLN A 76 -17.77 0.43 -1.06
C GLN A 76 -18.40 1.28 -2.18
N LEU A 77 -17.95 2.53 -2.32
CA LEU A 77 -18.41 3.42 -3.36
C LEU A 77 -18.08 2.92 -4.77
N ILE A 78 -16.84 2.46 -4.97
CA ILE A 78 -16.38 1.92 -6.26
C ILE A 78 -17.15 0.64 -6.60
N MET A 79 -17.35 -0.27 -5.65
CA MET A 79 -18.10 -1.50 -5.88
C MET A 79 -19.58 -1.27 -6.23
N ARG A 80 -20.16 -0.14 -5.79
CA ARG A 80 -21.54 0.26 -6.16
C ARG A 80 -21.64 0.96 -7.51
N LYS A 81 -20.58 1.65 -7.94
CA LYS A 81 -20.58 2.43 -9.17
C LYS A 81 -20.10 1.67 -10.39
N GLU A 82 -19.20 0.75 -10.20
CA GLU A 82 -18.52 0.02 -11.27
C GLU A 82 -18.87 -1.48 -11.22
N ILE A 83 -18.94 -2.10 -12.40
CA ILE A 83 -19.16 -3.54 -12.51
C ILE A 83 -17.79 -4.22 -12.36
N LEU A 84 -17.44 -4.61 -11.14
CA LEU A 84 -16.13 -5.17 -10.79
C LEU A 84 -16.29 -6.41 -9.91
N ASN A 85 -15.24 -7.24 -9.87
CA ASN A 85 -15.15 -8.30 -8.90
C ASN A 85 -15.02 -7.72 -7.48
N GLN A 86 -15.77 -8.26 -6.53
CA GLN A 86 -15.76 -7.77 -5.15
C GLN A 86 -14.40 -7.93 -4.47
N LYS A 87 -13.63 -8.97 -4.84
CA LYS A 87 -12.28 -9.15 -4.34
C LYS A 87 -11.31 -8.30 -5.15
N ILE A 88 -10.66 -7.35 -4.47
CA ILE A 88 -9.72 -6.41 -5.09
C ILE A 88 -8.28 -6.73 -4.71
N HIS A 89 -7.35 -6.23 -5.50
CA HIS A 89 -5.95 -6.15 -5.14
C HIS A 89 -5.66 -4.83 -4.43
N ILE A 90 -4.78 -4.86 -3.43
CA ILE A 90 -4.26 -3.64 -2.78
C ILE A 90 -2.79 -3.49 -3.14
N LEU A 91 -2.40 -2.28 -3.57
CA LEU A 91 -1.01 -1.89 -3.74
C LEU A 91 -0.72 -0.74 -2.78
N ALA A 92 0.02 -1.01 -1.71
CA ALA A 92 0.36 -0.02 -0.70
C ALA A 92 1.83 0.36 -0.77
N GLU A 93 2.13 1.66 -0.72
CA GLU A 93 3.50 2.18 -0.74
C GLU A 93 3.82 2.92 0.55
N GLY A 94 4.99 2.63 1.13
CA GLY A 94 5.52 3.34 2.29
C GLY A 94 4.55 3.35 3.47
N MET A 95 4.20 4.56 3.93
CA MET A 95 3.22 4.80 5.00
C MET A 95 1.84 4.18 4.70
N GLY A 96 1.45 4.08 3.43
CA GLY A 96 0.17 3.48 3.04
C GLY A 96 0.01 2.03 3.48
N THR A 97 1.11 1.34 3.81
CA THR A 97 1.09 0.00 4.41
C THR A 97 0.36 -0.01 5.75
N LEU A 98 0.47 1.04 6.55
CA LEU A 98 -0.19 1.15 7.85
C LEU A 98 -1.73 1.18 7.70
N THR A 99 -2.24 1.89 6.70
CA THR A 99 -3.65 1.90 6.35
C THR A 99 -4.08 0.55 5.76
N ALA A 100 -3.30 0.00 4.83
CA ALA A 100 -3.61 -1.29 4.20
C ALA A 100 -3.70 -2.43 5.22
N ALA A 101 -2.79 -2.47 6.20
CA ALA A 101 -2.80 -3.48 7.26
C ALA A 101 -4.09 -3.45 8.09
N GLN A 102 -4.59 -2.26 8.40
CA GLN A 102 -5.82 -2.10 9.17
C GLN A 102 -7.08 -2.36 8.33
N LEU A 103 -7.00 -2.31 7.00
CA LEU A 103 -8.09 -2.71 6.12
C LEU A 103 -8.27 -4.23 6.05
N ILE A 104 -7.22 -5.03 6.30
CA ILE A 104 -7.28 -6.49 6.23
C ILE A 104 -8.45 -7.04 7.05
N PRO A 105 -8.56 -6.78 8.36
CA PRO A 105 -9.65 -7.31 9.17
C PRO A 105 -11.02 -6.71 8.83
N LEU A 106 -11.09 -5.53 8.20
CA LEU A 106 -12.33 -4.87 7.82
C LEU A 106 -12.89 -5.39 6.49
N MET A 107 -11.99 -5.79 5.59
CA MET A 107 -12.35 -6.23 4.24
C MET A 107 -12.41 -7.75 4.10
N GLU A 108 -11.75 -8.49 5.00
CA GLU A 108 -11.77 -9.97 5.04
C GLU A 108 -11.69 -10.61 3.64
N ASP A 109 -12.76 -11.27 3.23
CA ASP A 109 -12.85 -11.97 1.94
C ASP A 109 -12.83 -11.06 0.70
N ASN A 110 -12.85 -9.75 0.87
CA ASN A 110 -12.86 -8.80 -0.25
C ASN A 110 -11.43 -8.40 -0.72
N ILE A 111 -10.39 -8.90 -0.08
CA ILE A 111 -9.02 -8.76 -0.54
C ILE A 111 -8.63 -10.00 -1.33
N ARG A 112 -8.03 -9.82 -2.51
CA ARG A 112 -7.53 -10.89 -3.36
C ARG A 112 -6.04 -11.14 -3.17
N SER A 113 -5.26 -10.07 -3.13
CA SER A 113 -3.83 -10.09 -2.81
C SER A 113 -3.35 -8.69 -2.42
N ILE A 114 -2.21 -8.62 -1.76
CA ILE A 114 -1.58 -7.36 -1.35
C ILE A 114 -0.17 -7.27 -1.91
N VAL A 115 0.15 -6.12 -2.50
CA VAL A 115 1.51 -5.73 -2.87
C VAL A 115 1.95 -4.60 -1.94
N LEU A 116 3.06 -4.79 -1.25
CA LEU A 116 3.69 -3.78 -0.39
C LEU A 116 4.98 -3.29 -1.05
N PHE A 117 5.04 -2.00 -1.36
CA PHE A 117 6.19 -1.36 -1.99
C PHE A 117 6.94 -0.47 -1.00
N ALA A 118 8.21 -0.79 -0.71
CA ALA A 118 9.02 -0.10 0.31
C ALA A 118 8.22 0.18 1.60
N PRO A 119 7.62 -0.85 2.24
CA PRO A 119 6.59 -0.68 3.25
C PRO A 119 7.12 -0.09 4.56
N CYS A 120 6.26 0.71 5.22
CA CYS A 120 6.35 1.01 6.64
C CYS A 120 5.41 0.03 7.37
N ILE A 121 5.95 -1.05 7.93
CA ILE A 121 5.14 -2.08 8.60
C ILE A 121 4.81 -1.67 10.03
N SER A 122 5.76 -1.06 10.74
CA SER A 122 5.60 -0.60 12.12
C SER A 122 5.89 0.90 12.25
N LEU A 123 4.90 1.65 12.70
CA LEU A 123 5.05 3.08 12.98
C LEU A 123 5.99 3.31 14.16
N GLU A 124 5.89 2.48 15.21
CA GLU A 124 6.73 2.58 16.40
C GLU A 124 8.22 2.43 16.05
N LYS A 125 8.56 1.41 15.27
CA LYS A 125 9.94 1.20 14.82
C LYS A 125 10.44 2.37 13.99
N HIS A 126 9.59 2.95 13.14
CA HIS A 126 9.94 4.13 12.37
C HIS A 126 10.20 5.35 13.27
N ILE A 127 9.38 5.55 14.30
CA ILE A 127 9.58 6.61 15.30
C ILE A 127 10.91 6.40 16.06
N GLU A 128 11.18 5.18 16.52
CA GLU A 128 12.43 4.84 17.23
C GLU A 128 13.67 5.16 16.38
N GLN A 129 13.67 4.78 15.12
CA GLN A 129 14.79 5.07 14.22
C GLN A 129 15.00 6.58 14.02
N GLU A 130 13.93 7.32 13.79
CA GLU A 130 14.02 8.76 13.54
C GLU A 130 14.48 9.55 14.79
N GLN A 131 14.40 8.99 16.01
CA GLN A 131 14.91 9.64 17.23
C GLN A 131 16.39 10.03 17.12
N THR A 132 17.19 9.25 16.40
CA THR A 132 18.62 9.57 16.17
C THR A 132 18.83 10.80 15.29
N ARG A 133 17.81 11.23 14.56
CA ARG A 133 17.81 12.28 13.56
C ARG A 133 16.89 13.43 13.96
N LYS A 134 17.31 14.25 14.95
CA LYS A 134 16.48 15.26 15.65
C LYS A 134 15.53 16.07 14.76
N PHE A 135 15.96 16.50 13.58
CA PHE A 135 15.12 17.30 12.68
C PHE A 135 13.95 16.46 12.13
N TYR A 136 14.26 15.28 11.61
CA TYR A 136 13.24 14.36 11.05
C TYR A 136 12.30 13.85 12.11
N TYR A 137 12.82 13.52 13.30
CA TYR A 137 12.01 13.13 14.45
C TYR A 137 10.99 14.20 14.84
N LYS A 138 11.42 15.46 14.99
CA LYS A 138 10.50 16.57 15.32
C LYS A 138 9.41 16.75 14.26
N LYS A 139 9.79 16.62 12.97
CA LYS A 139 8.83 16.71 11.87
C LYS A 139 7.83 15.55 11.92
N LEU A 140 8.31 14.31 12.09
CA LEU A 140 7.49 13.11 12.20
C LEU A 140 6.50 13.21 13.35
N MET A 141 6.96 13.59 14.56
CA MET A 141 6.09 13.75 15.74
C MET A 141 5.03 14.83 15.53
N LYS A 142 5.35 15.94 14.84
CA LYS A 142 4.36 16.96 14.48
C LYS A 142 3.30 16.40 13.53
N GLU A 143 3.69 15.58 12.55
CA GLU A 143 2.78 14.93 11.60
C GLU A 143 1.89 13.90 12.31
N ILE A 144 2.45 13.08 13.19
CA ILE A 144 1.71 12.10 14.00
C ILE A 144 0.70 12.81 14.92
N LYS A 145 1.11 13.85 15.63
CA LYS A 145 0.20 14.64 16.46
C LYS A 145 -0.95 15.23 15.66
N ALA A 146 -0.68 15.71 14.46
CA ALA A 146 -1.74 16.22 13.56
C ALA A 146 -2.68 15.12 13.06
N ALA A 147 -2.15 13.92 12.79
CA ALA A 147 -2.94 12.80 12.24
C ALA A 147 -3.84 12.12 13.30
N PHE A 148 -3.36 12.03 14.57
CA PHE A 148 -4.05 11.27 15.61
C PHE A 148 -4.62 12.15 16.73
N ASN A 149 -4.28 13.45 16.78
CA ASN A 149 -4.54 14.35 17.91
C ASN A 149 -3.90 13.90 19.23
N GLU A 150 -2.88 13.04 19.17
CA GLU A 150 -2.18 12.44 20.31
C GLU A 150 -0.67 12.49 20.10
N GLU A 151 0.10 12.37 21.19
CA GLU A 151 1.56 12.36 21.15
C GLU A 151 2.15 10.94 21.11
N SER A 152 1.39 9.96 21.56
CA SER A 152 1.76 8.54 21.49
C SER A 152 0.68 7.75 20.77
N VAL A 153 1.08 6.98 19.79
CA VAL A 153 0.17 6.19 18.96
C VAL A 153 0.65 4.76 18.89
N HIS A 154 -0.26 3.84 19.18
CA HIS A 154 -0.02 2.42 19.02
C HIS A 154 -1.03 1.85 18.04
N ILE A 155 -0.56 1.36 16.87
CA ILE A 155 -1.37 0.70 15.86
C ILE A 155 -0.80 -0.68 15.54
N ASN A 156 -1.63 -1.69 15.71
CA ASN A 156 -1.24 -3.07 15.38
C ASN A 156 -1.38 -3.31 13.88
N THR A 157 -0.28 -3.19 13.16
CA THR A 157 -0.22 -3.38 11.71
C THR A 157 0.52 -4.64 11.29
N GLU A 158 1.38 -5.17 12.15
CA GLU A 158 2.18 -6.36 11.88
C GLU A 158 1.31 -7.63 11.85
N LYS A 159 0.50 -7.83 12.88
CA LYS A 159 -0.33 -9.03 13.02
C LYS A 159 -1.31 -9.26 11.88
N PRO A 160 -2.09 -8.28 11.42
CA PRO A 160 -2.97 -8.47 10.26
C PRO A 160 -2.22 -8.92 8.99
N ILE A 161 -1.05 -8.33 8.70
CA ILE A 161 -0.23 -8.73 7.54
C ILE A 161 0.35 -10.15 7.73
N GLU A 162 0.74 -10.51 8.95
CA GLU A 162 1.28 -11.83 9.28
C GLU A 162 0.24 -12.94 9.11
N GLU A 163 -1.01 -12.68 9.50
CA GLU A 163 -2.06 -13.70 9.62
C GLU A 163 -3.01 -13.79 8.42
N MET A 164 -3.03 -12.79 7.54
CA MET A 164 -3.89 -12.83 6.35
C MET A 164 -3.60 -14.06 5.49
N LYS A 165 -4.64 -14.69 4.94
CA LYS A 165 -4.53 -15.90 4.11
C LYS A 165 -4.14 -15.60 2.67
N GLU A 166 -4.44 -14.41 2.20
CA GLU A 166 -4.22 -13.94 0.84
C GLU A 166 -2.73 -13.83 0.52
N SER A 167 -2.42 -13.88 -0.76
CA SER A 167 -1.04 -13.77 -1.26
C SER A 167 -0.47 -12.38 -0.99
N LEU A 168 0.76 -12.36 -0.48
CA LEU A 168 1.52 -11.16 -0.17
C LEU A 168 2.76 -11.06 -1.04
N PHE A 169 2.94 -9.92 -1.72
CA PHE A 169 4.15 -9.60 -2.46
C PHE A 169 4.82 -8.36 -1.86
N ILE A 170 6.03 -8.51 -1.36
CA ILE A 170 6.81 -7.41 -0.78
C ILE A 170 7.91 -7.00 -1.77
N ILE A 171 8.00 -5.73 -2.05
CA ILE A 171 9.06 -5.13 -2.88
C ILE A 171 9.86 -4.19 -1.98
N GLN A 172 11.08 -4.59 -1.63
CA GLN A 172 11.96 -3.82 -0.77
C GLN A 172 13.03 -3.09 -1.59
N VAL A 173 13.12 -1.78 -1.42
CA VAL A 173 14.18 -0.94 -2.02
C VAL A 173 15.35 -0.90 -1.04
N ILE A 174 16.50 -1.45 -1.44
CA ILE A 174 17.63 -1.68 -0.51
C ILE A 174 18.57 -0.49 -0.33
N ASP A 175 18.63 0.41 -1.30
CA ASP A 175 19.48 1.61 -1.31
C ASP A 175 18.72 2.90 -0.93
N GLN A 176 17.47 2.76 -0.46
CA GLN A 176 16.66 3.86 0.02
C GLN A 176 16.76 4.00 1.54
N ASN A 177 17.00 5.23 2.03
CA ASN A 177 17.09 5.49 3.47
C ASN A 177 15.73 5.53 4.18
N ARG A 178 14.63 5.78 3.44
CA ARG A 178 13.28 5.80 4.02
C ARG A 178 12.85 4.37 4.35
N TYR A 179 12.33 4.16 5.56
CA TYR A 179 11.86 2.86 6.06
C TYR A 179 12.93 1.75 6.05
N LYS A 180 14.22 2.11 6.13
CA LYS A 180 15.32 1.14 6.21
C LYS A 180 15.24 0.29 7.49
N ASP A 181 14.69 0.86 8.57
CA ASP A 181 14.40 0.23 9.86
C ASP A 181 13.41 -0.94 9.77
N GLN A 182 12.60 -0.99 8.71
CA GLN A 182 11.59 -2.03 8.54
C GLN A 182 12.15 -3.36 8.03
N LEU A 183 13.41 -3.40 7.59
CA LEU A 183 13.98 -4.57 6.92
C LEU A 183 14.00 -5.81 7.82
N GLU A 184 14.34 -5.64 9.11
CA GLU A 184 14.33 -6.74 10.07
C GLU A 184 12.92 -7.28 10.31
N LEU A 185 11.93 -6.38 10.46
CA LEU A 185 10.51 -6.76 10.60
C LEU A 185 10.01 -7.50 9.37
N ILE A 186 10.41 -7.07 8.16
CA ILE A 186 10.09 -7.75 6.91
C ILE A 186 10.64 -9.18 6.93
N HIS A 187 11.88 -9.39 7.36
CA HIS A 187 12.47 -10.72 7.46
C HIS A 187 11.74 -11.62 8.47
N GLN A 188 11.39 -11.08 9.64
CA GLN A 188 10.60 -11.80 10.65
C GLN A 188 9.21 -12.16 10.11
N LEU A 189 8.55 -11.24 9.45
CA LEU A 189 7.26 -11.47 8.80
C LEU A 189 7.33 -12.60 7.76
N LEU A 190 8.38 -12.61 6.92
CA LEU A 190 8.60 -13.66 5.93
C LEU A 190 8.76 -15.03 6.57
N LEU A 191 9.55 -15.13 7.65
CA LEU A 191 9.76 -16.39 8.37
C LEU A 191 8.43 -16.90 8.96
N LYS A 192 7.72 -16.05 9.68
CA LYS A 192 6.43 -16.41 10.31
C LYS A 192 5.38 -16.85 9.29
N ARG A 193 5.27 -16.14 8.15
CA ARG A 193 4.33 -16.54 7.09
C ARG A 193 4.71 -17.88 6.44
N LYS A 194 6.02 -18.14 6.24
CA LYS A 194 6.51 -19.44 5.74
C LYS A 194 6.23 -20.57 6.72
N GLU A 195 6.44 -20.37 8.02
CA GLU A 195 6.11 -21.34 9.06
C GLU A 195 4.62 -21.69 9.06
N LYS A 196 3.76 -20.69 8.89
CA LYS A 196 2.30 -20.84 8.76
C LYS A 196 1.86 -21.36 7.38
N LYS A 197 2.78 -21.59 6.44
CA LYS A 197 2.51 -21.97 5.03
C LYS A 197 1.60 -20.98 4.30
N LEU A 198 1.67 -19.70 4.66
CA LEU A 198 0.93 -18.62 4.01
C LEU A 198 1.73 -18.10 2.79
N PRO A 199 1.05 -17.81 1.67
CA PRO A 199 1.75 -17.39 0.45
C PRO A 199 2.39 -16.03 0.62
N VAL A 200 3.73 -15.98 0.40
CA VAL A 200 4.51 -14.74 0.47
C VAL A 200 5.68 -14.76 -0.51
N GLU A 201 5.84 -13.69 -1.27
CA GLU A 201 6.95 -13.43 -2.17
C GLU A 201 7.65 -12.13 -1.79
N ILE A 202 8.97 -12.05 -1.91
CA ILE A 202 9.75 -10.83 -1.72
C ILE A 202 10.73 -10.61 -2.88
N HIS A 203 10.82 -9.36 -3.32
CA HIS A 203 11.86 -8.88 -4.24
C HIS A 203 12.62 -7.71 -3.65
N TYR A 204 13.95 -7.83 -3.68
CA TYR A 204 14.85 -6.72 -3.38
C TYR A 204 15.23 -6.02 -4.67
N ILE A 205 15.10 -4.69 -4.69
CA ILE A 205 15.43 -3.88 -5.86
C ILE A 205 16.27 -2.67 -5.46
N LEU A 206 17.08 -2.19 -6.41
CA LEU A 206 17.70 -0.87 -6.34
C LEU A 206 16.71 0.21 -6.78
N LEU A 207 16.91 1.43 -6.29
CA LEU A 207 16.05 2.57 -6.59
C LEU A 207 15.94 2.83 -8.11
N GLU A 208 17.05 2.69 -8.82
CA GLU A 208 17.14 2.83 -10.28
C GLU A 208 16.31 1.80 -11.05
N ASN A 209 16.05 0.64 -10.45
CA ASN A 209 15.30 -0.47 -11.06
C ASN A 209 13.79 -0.41 -10.79
N ARG A 210 13.29 0.63 -10.14
CA ARG A 210 11.86 0.78 -9.82
C ARG A 210 10.94 0.68 -11.03
N GLN A 211 11.37 1.16 -12.17
CA GLN A 211 10.59 1.13 -13.41
C GLN A 211 10.31 -0.29 -13.93
N TYR A 212 11.17 -1.25 -13.61
CA TYR A 212 11.03 -2.63 -14.09
C TYR A 212 10.14 -3.50 -13.20
N ILE A 213 9.75 -3.00 -12.03
CA ILE A 213 8.99 -3.79 -11.06
C ILE A 213 7.52 -4.01 -11.49
N THR A 214 6.98 -3.13 -12.32
CA THR A 214 5.57 -3.17 -12.74
C THR A 214 5.19 -4.49 -13.40
N GLU A 215 6.07 -5.06 -14.23
CA GLU A 215 5.81 -6.36 -14.88
C GLU A 215 5.74 -7.50 -13.86
N LYS A 216 6.56 -7.45 -12.80
CA LYS A 216 6.51 -8.43 -11.71
C LYS A 216 5.22 -8.28 -10.90
N ILE A 217 4.79 -7.04 -10.63
CA ILE A 217 3.49 -6.77 -10.00
C ILE A 217 2.37 -7.37 -10.85
N ILE A 218 2.32 -7.07 -12.15
CA ILE A 218 1.29 -7.59 -13.07
C ILE A 218 1.28 -9.12 -13.07
N ARG A 219 2.45 -9.77 -13.11
CA ARG A 219 2.54 -11.23 -13.05
C ARG A 219 1.94 -11.77 -11.76
N PHE A 220 2.36 -11.23 -10.61
CA PHE A 220 1.83 -11.61 -9.31
C PHE A 220 0.31 -11.45 -9.20
N LEU A 221 -0.23 -10.32 -9.66
CA LEU A 221 -1.67 -10.07 -9.67
C LEU A 221 -2.42 -11.12 -10.51
N LYS A 222 -1.93 -11.40 -11.74
CA LYS A 222 -2.52 -12.41 -12.64
C LYS A 222 -2.52 -13.82 -12.05
N GLU A 223 -1.47 -14.20 -11.33
CA GLU A 223 -1.38 -15.50 -10.66
C GLU A 223 -2.47 -15.66 -9.59
N ASN A 224 -2.90 -14.55 -8.99
CA ASN A 224 -3.95 -14.50 -7.97
C ASN A 224 -5.37 -14.31 -8.53
N GLU A 225 -5.56 -14.18 -9.85
CA GLU A 225 -6.89 -14.10 -10.50
C GLU A 225 -7.53 -15.47 -10.74
N LYS A 226 -6.77 -16.55 -10.67
CA LYS A 226 -7.16 -17.90 -11.12
C LYS A 226 -8.16 -18.62 -10.23
N VAL A 227 -8.58 -18.04 -9.12
CA VAL A 227 -9.54 -18.66 -8.21
C VAL A 227 -10.84 -17.88 -8.27
N LEU A 228 -11.77 -18.38 -9.04
CA LEU A 228 -13.21 -18.12 -8.95
C LEU A 228 -13.87 -19.33 -8.35
#